data_9e0614828ed3d86f3a5c4277a7b00ab5
#
_entry.id   9e0614828ed3d86f3a5c4277a7b00ab5
#
_cell.length_a   1.000
_cell.length_b   1.000
_cell.length_c   1.000
_cell.angle_alpha   90.00
_cell.angle_beta   90.00
_cell.angle_gamma   90.00
#
_symmetry.space_group_name_H-M   'P 1'
#
loop_
_entity.id
_entity.type
_entity.pdbx_description
1 polymer ?
#
loop_
_entity_poly.entity_id
_entity_poly.type
_entity_poly.pdbx_seq_one_letter_code
_entity_poly.pdbx_strand_id
1 'polypeptide(L)'
;MCIRDRIDSGIEFDMLFGPAYKGITLASATAVALANKGRDVSFAFNRKEAKDHGEGGTMVGAKLQGRVVIIDDVISAGTSVRESVDMIRAAGATPCAVLIALDRMERSGADNALSAHSAVQEVSNTYGMPVVSIGNLSDLFEYLSNAGADSEQAKYKEAVAAYRARYGVA
;
A
#
# COMPACT_ATOMS: atom_id res chain seq x y z
N MET A 1 12.96 -0.96 -10.52
CA MET A 1 12.86 -0.07 -9.36
C MET A 1 12.22 -0.84 -8.23
N CYS A 2 12.92 -1.08 -7.13
CA CYS A 2 12.44 -1.92 -6.01
C CYS A 2 11.83 -1.05 -4.90
N ILE A 3 10.99 -1.64 -4.01
CA ILE A 3 10.60 -1.10 -2.69
C ILE A 3 11.79 -0.45 -1.98
N ARG A 4 12.99 -1.01 -2.18
CA ARG A 4 14.28 -0.49 -1.74
C ARG A 4 14.53 0.97 -2.09
N ASP A 5 14.28 1.37 -3.34
CA ASP A 5 14.64 2.72 -3.81
C ASP A 5 13.68 3.78 -3.28
N ARG A 6 12.51 3.34 -2.80
CA ARG A 6 11.47 4.22 -2.25
C ARG A 6 11.49 4.30 -0.72
N ILE A 7 12.03 3.30 -0.03
CA ILE A 7 12.39 3.41 1.39
C ILE A 7 13.57 4.37 1.56
N ASP A 8 14.47 4.45 0.58
CA ASP A 8 15.53 5.46 0.48
C ASP A 8 14.96 6.87 0.18
N SER A 9 13.64 7.03 0.03
CA SER A 9 12.95 8.32 -0.16
C SER A 9 12.93 9.23 1.07
N GLY A 10 13.71 8.90 2.11
CA GLY A 10 13.83 9.71 3.32
C GLY A 10 12.70 9.53 4.33
N ILE A 11 11.81 8.54 4.15
CA ILE A 11 10.79 8.21 5.14
C ILE A 11 11.46 7.53 6.32
N GLU A 12 11.49 8.20 7.43
CA GLU A 12 11.96 7.63 8.68
C GLU A 12 10.82 6.90 9.39
N PHE A 13 11.05 5.66 9.79
CA PHE A 13 10.07 4.83 10.50
C PHE A 13 10.76 3.85 11.45
N ASP A 14 10.01 3.36 12.41
CA ASP A 14 10.48 2.49 13.48
C ASP A 14 9.96 1.06 13.33
N MET A 15 8.80 0.88 12.68
CA MET A 15 8.24 -0.45 12.44
C MET A 15 7.28 -0.50 11.25
N LEU A 16 6.90 -1.72 10.87
CA LEU A 16 5.99 -2.00 9.77
C LEU A 16 4.66 -2.55 10.29
N PHE A 17 3.58 -2.22 9.62
CA PHE A 17 2.25 -2.77 9.87
C PHE A 17 1.64 -3.31 8.58
N GLY A 18 1.24 -4.57 8.58
CA GLY A 18 0.58 -5.22 7.44
C GLY A 18 -0.88 -5.55 7.71
N PRO A 19 -1.86 -4.82 7.16
CA PRO A 19 -3.26 -5.16 7.36
C PRO A 19 -3.62 -6.50 6.71
N ALA A 20 -4.51 -7.25 7.36
CA ALA A 20 -4.99 -8.52 6.85
C ALA A 20 -5.80 -8.33 5.54
N TYR A 21 -5.51 -9.10 4.49
CA TYR A 21 -4.65 -10.29 4.54
C TYR A 21 -3.34 -10.11 3.79
N LYS A 22 -3.32 -9.39 2.66
CA LYS A 22 -2.15 -9.28 1.76
C LYS A 22 -1.02 -8.48 2.41
N GLY A 23 -1.36 -7.46 3.20
CA GLY A 23 -0.37 -6.69 3.95
C GLY A 23 0.48 -7.53 4.89
N ILE A 24 -0.05 -8.64 5.43
CA ILE A 24 0.70 -9.55 6.32
C ILE A 24 1.95 -10.08 5.64
N THR A 25 1.79 -10.67 4.45
CA THR A 25 2.90 -11.26 3.70
C THR A 25 3.87 -10.19 3.20
N LEU A 26 3.34 -9.04 2.78
CA LEU A 26 4.15 -7.93 2.29
C LEU A 26 4.99 -7.29 3.41
N ALA A 27 4.41 -7.05 4.59
CA ALA A 27 5.15 -6.51 5.72
C ALA A 27 6.23 -7.49 6.21
N SER A 28 5.90 -8.78 6.32
CA SER A 28 6.85 -9.83 6.69
C SER A 28 8.02 -9.92 5.72
N ALA A 29 7.74 -10.00 4.42
CA ALA A 29 8.78 -10.06 3.39
C ALA A 29 9.65 -8.78 3.38
N THR A 30 9.04 -7.61 3.62
CA THR A 30 9.77 -6.35 3.71
C THR A 30 10.68 -6.31 4.93
N ALA A 31 10.22 -6.79 6.11
CA ALA A 31 11.05 -6.87 7.31
C ALA A 31 12.28 -7.76 7.08
N VAL A 32 12.09 -8.95 6.48
CA VAL A 32 13.20 -9.85 6.12
C VAL A 32 14.17 -9.19 5.13
N ALA A 33 13.65 -8.51 4.11
CA ALA A 33 14.48 -7.82 3.12
C ALA A 33 15.28 -6.66 3.73
N LEU A 34 14.73 -5.95 4.70
CA LEU A 34 15.42 -4.89 5.45
C LEU A 34 16.51 -5.47 6.36
N ALA A 35 16.21 -6.55 7.09
CA ALA A 35 17.18 -7.23 7.95
C ALA A 35 18.39 -7.72 7.14
N ASN A 36 18.17 -8.29 5.95
CA ASN A 36 19.26 -8.69 5.04
C ASN A 36 20.14 -7.52 4.56
N LYS A 37 19.68 -6.29 4.75
CA LYS A 37 20.42 -5.05 4.45
C LYS A 37 20.98 -4.37 5.69
N GLY A 38 20.95 -5.06 6.83
CA GLY A 38 21.44 -4.54 8.10
C GLY A 38 20.49 -3.58 8.83
N ARG A 39 19.23 -3.48 8.38
CA ARG A 39 18.20 -2.70 9.05
C ARG A 39 17.15 -3.63 9.65
N ASP A 40 17.33 -3.96 10.91
CA ASP A 40 16.34 -4.76 11.64
C ASP A 40 15.17 -3.88 12.10
N VAL A 41 13.96 -4.23 11.68
CA VAL A 41 12.73 -3.50 12.04
C VAL A 41 11.65 -4.46 12.50
N SER A 42 10.98 -4.10 13.57
CA SER A 42 9.83 -4.84 14.05
C SER A 42 8.66 -4.74 13.08
N PHE A 43 7.80 -5.76 13.05
CA PHE A 43 6.54 -5.68 12.33
C PHE A 43 5.38 -6.29 13.13
N ALA A 44 4.18 -5.84 12.78
CA ALA A 44 2.93 -6.34 13.30
C ALA A 44 1.87 -6.43 12.19
N PHE A 45 0.82 -7.17 12.44
CA PHE A 45 -0.34 -7.27 11.58
C PHE A 45 -1.62 -7.50 12.40
N ASN A 46 -2.78 -7.23 11.82
CA ASN A 46 -4.04 -7.54 12.45
C ASN A 46 -4.62 -8.86 11.93
N ARG A 47 -5.49 -9.45 12.74
CA ARG A 47 -6.45 -10.47 12.33
C ARG A 47 -7.79 -9.80 12.06
N LYS A 48 -8.61 -10.32 11.15
CA LYS A 48 -9.99 -9.86 10.95
C LYS A 48 -10.91 -10.33 12.06
N GLU A 49 -10.59 -11.47 12.67
CA GLU A 49 -11.36 -12.06 13.77
C GLU A 49 -10.49 -12.11 15.03
N ALA A 50 -11.05 -11.65 16.14
CA ALA A 50 -10.41 -11.78 17.44
C ALA A 50 -10.33 -13.26 17.84
N LYS A 51 -9.21 -13.68 18.42
CA LYS A 51 -9.11 -15.00 19.07
C LYS A 51 -9.43 -14.89 20.55
N ASP A 52 -10.24 -15.83 21.04
CA ASP A 52 -10.62 -15.93 22.46
C ASP A 52 -9.59 -16.69 23.31
N HIS A 53 -8.57 -17.32 22.67
CA HIS A 53 -7.60 -18.20 23.32
C HIS A 53 -6.15 -17.86 22.91
N GLY A 54 -5.21 -18.04 23.85
CA GLY A 54 -3.78 -17.78 23.65
C GLY A 54 -3.45 -16.30 23.74
N GLU A 55 -2.61 -15.79 22.85
CA GLU A 55 -2.39 -14.35 22.69
C GLU A 55 -3.69 -13.74 22.10
N GLY A 56 -4.63 -13.42 22.99
CA GLY A 56 -5.93 -12.87 22.63
C GLY A 56 -5.82 -11.54 21.87
N GLY A 57 -6.94 -11.13 21.23
CA GLY A 57 -7.03 -9.86 20.53
C GLY A 57 -6.84 -9.98 19.02
N THR A 58 -6.83 -8.82 18.39
CA THR A 58 -6.78 -8.69 16.92
C THR A 58 -5.37 -8.42 16.38
N MET A 59 -4.40 -8.11 17.26
CA MET A 59 -3.02 -7.77 16.86
C MET A 59 -2.08 -8.95 17.06
N VAL A 60 -1.13 -9.12 16.15
CA VAL A 60 -0.08 -10.15 16.14
C VAL A 60 1.25 -9.52 15.78
N GLY A 61 2.33 -9.98 16.43
CA GLY A 61 3.69 -9.48 16.20
C GLY A 61 4.13 -8.51 17.29
N ALA A 62 4.98 -7.57 16.94
CA ALA A 62 5.51 -6.60 17.89
C ALA A 62 4.44 -5.61 18.35
N LYS A 63 4.57 -5.10 19.58
CA LYS A 63 3.70 -4.02 20.07
C LYS A 63 3.87 -2.78 19.20
N LEU A 64 2.75 -2.20 18.75
CA LEU A 64 2.77 -0.95 17.95
C LEU A 64 3.34 0.19 18.78
N GLN A 65 4.38 0.83 18.26
CA GLN A 65 5.04 1.97 18.89
C GLN A 65 5.82 2.80 17.87
N GLY A 66 6.12 4.06 18.20
CA GLY A 66 6.90 4.94 17.34
C GLY A 66 6.18 5.26 16.02
N ARG A 67 6.96 5.44 14.97
CA ARG A 67 6.47 5.75 13.61
C ARG A 67 6.26 4.45 12.83
N VAL A 68 5.04 4.23 12.39
CA VAL A 68 4.61 2.98 11.77
C VAL A 68 4.28 3.20 10.30
N VAL A 69 4.93 2.43 9.43
CA VAL A 69 4.60 2.37 8.00
C VAL A 69 3.58 1.28 7.76
N ILE A 70 2.49 1.62 7.11
CA ILE A 70 1.46 0.67 6.65
C ILE A 70 1.90 0.10 5.29
N ILE A 71 1.85 -1.23 5.13
CA ILE A 71 2.20 -1.90 3.87
C ILE A 71 1.02 -2.71 3.37
N ASP A 72 0.55 -2.40 2.16
CA ASP A 72 -0.52 -3.14 1.48
C ASP A 72 -0.21 -3.36 -0.01
N ASP A 73 -1.06 -4.07 -0.74
CA ASP A 73 -0.88 -4.29 -2.18
C ASP A 73 -1.39 -3.12 -3.02
N VAL A 74 -2.59 -2.66 -2.79
CA VAL A 74 -3.26 -1.55 -3.48
C VAL A 74 -4.18 -0.79 -2.52
N ILE A 75 -4.52 0.44 -2.87
CA ILE A 75 -5.60 1.20 -2.23
C ILE A 75 -6.79 1.27 -3.20
N SER A 76 -7.95 0.77 -2.78
CA SER A 76 -9.20 0.89 -3.54
C SER A 76 -10.09 1.98 -2.92
N ALA A 77 -10.81 1.66 -1.85
CA ALA A 77 -11.67 2.60 -1.11
C ALA A 77 -11.00 3.19 0.14
N GLY A 78 -9.74 2.89 0.39
CA GLY A 78 -9.00 3.36 1.56
C GLY A 78 -9.44 2.78 2.91
N THR A 79 -10.38 1.83 2.93
CA THR A 79 -10.91 1.25 4.18
C THR A 79 -9.83 0.56 5.00
N SER A 80 -9.00 -0.27 4.37
CA SER A 80 -7.89 -0.97 5.03
C SER A 80 -6.89 0.01 5.67
N VAL A 81 -6.58 1.10 4.96
CA VAL A 81 -5.68 2.14 5.49
C VAL A 81 -6.32 2.87 6.67
N ARG A 82 -7.60 3.22 6.57
CA ARG A 82 -8.35 3.88 7.66
C ARG A 82 -8.35 3.02 8.92
N GLU A 83 -8.74 1.75 8.81
CA GLU A 83 -8.72 0.81 9.93
C GLU A 83 -7.31 0.66 10.52
N SER A 84 -6.28 0.63 9.68
CA SER A 84 -4.88 0.56 10.12
C SER A 84 -4.46 1.81 10.90
N VAL A 85 -4.81 2.99 10.40
CA VAL A 85 -4.55 4.28 11.07
C VAL A 85 -5.21 4.32 12.45
N ASP A 86 -6.46 3.87 12.54
CA ASP A 86 -7.20 3.86 13.79
C ASP A 86 -6.58 2.88 14.81
N MET A 87 -6.19 1.68 14.37
CA MET A 87 -5.51 0.71 15.23
C MET A 87 -4.15 1.21 15.72
N ILE A 88 -3.35 1.81 14.84
CA ILE A 88 -2.02 2.35 15.18
C ILE A 88 -2.16 3.48 16.20
N ARG A 89 -3.09 4.42 15.96
CA ARG A 89 -3.36 5.54 16.87
C ARG A 89 -3.91 5.08 18.22
N ALA A 90 -4.83 4.11 18.22
CA ALA A 90 -5.37 3.51 19.45
C ALA A 90 -4.29 2.84 20.32
N ALA A 91 -3.24 2.32 19.70
CA ALA A 91 -2.08 1.78 20.41
C ALA A 91 -1.09 2.85 20.90
N GLY A 92 -1.33 4.14 20.63
CA GLY A 92 -0.43 5.25 20.97
C GLY A 92 0.76 5.42 20.03
N ALA A 93 0.76 4.75 18.89
CA ALA A 93 1.77 4.90 17.83
C ALA A 93 1.34 5.92 16.77
N THR A 94 2.27 6.30 15.89
CA THR A 94 2.04 7.31 14.84
C THR A 94 2.12 6.68 13.46
N PRO A 95 1.05 6.61 12.68
CA PRO A 95 1.14 6.23 11.27
C PRO A 95 1.90 7.32 10.52
N CYS A 96 2.93 6.96 9.75
CA CYS A 96 3.81 7.94 9.11
C CYS A 96 3.86 7.85 7.58
N ALA A 97 3.49 6.72 7.00
CA ALA A 97 3.41 6.54 5.55
C ALA A 97 2.60 5.29 5.21
N VAL A 98 2.16 5.21 3.96
CA VAL A 98 1.64 3.98 3.35
C VAL A 98 2.53 3.58 2.18
N LEU A 99 2.93 2.31 2.14
CA LEU A 99 3.64 1.71 1.00
C LEU A 99 2.71 0.70 0.33
N ILE A 100 2.54 0.83 -0.98
CA ILE A 100 1.73 -0.10 -1.77
C ILE A 100 2.51 -0.66 -2.95
N ALA A 101 2.13 -1.84 -3.42
CA ALA A 101 2.76 -2.44 -4.59
C ALA A 101 2.40 -1.68 -5.87
N LEU A 102 1.13 -1.36 -6.06
CA LEU A 102 0.64 -0.71 -7.27
C LEU A 102 -0.35 0.42 -6.95
N ASP A 103 -0.07 1.62 -7.46
CA ASP A 103 -1.08 2.68 -7.55
C ASP A 103 -1.82 2.54 -8.89
N ARG A 104 -3.11 2.17 -8.82
CA ARG A 104 -3.96 2.05 -10.00
C ARG A 104 -4.38 3.41 -10.56
N MET A 105 -4.06 4.50 -9.88
CA MET A 105 -4.42 5.87 -10.25
C MET A 105 -5.93 6.04 -10.54
N GLU A 106 -6.76 5.24 -9.89
CA GLU A 106 -8.21 5.23 -10.06
C GLU A 106 -8.86 6.31 -9.19
N ARG A 107 -9.82 7.01 -9.79
CA ARG A 107 -10.69 7.91 -9.05
C ARG A 107 -11.50 7.12 -8.01
N SER A 108 -11.53 7.62 -6.80
CA SER A 108 -12.35 7.04 -5.75
C SER A 108 -13.85 7.29 -5.99
N GLY A 109 -14.70 6.53 -5.31
CA GLY A 109 -16.15 6.65 -5.41
C GLY A 109 -16.81 5.52 -6.21
N ALA A 110 -18.12 5.62 -6.37
CA ALA A 110 -18.91 4.69 -7.19
C ALA A 110 -18.96 5.17 -8.65
N ASP A 111 -19.24 4.27 -9.59
CA ASP A 111 -19.26 4.54 -11.04
C ASP A 111 -20.12 5.78 -11.45
N ASN A 112 -21.13 6.11 -10.68
CA ASN A 112 -22.03 7.25 -10.89
C ASN A 112 -21.64 8.52 -10.12
N ALA A 113 -20.60 8.46 -9.28
CA ALA A 113 -20.15 9.56 -8.43
C ALA A 113 -18.64 9.45 -8.15
N LEU A 114 -17.83 9.48 -9.22
CA LEU A 114 -16.38 9.44 -9.12
C LEU A 114 -15.83 10.75 -8.56
N SER A 115 -14.92 10.65 -7.61
CA SER A 115 -14.17 11.78 -7.05
C SER A 115 -13.24 12.41 -8.09
N ALA A 116 -12.83 13.66 -7.87
CA ALA A 116 -11.76 14.29 -8.63
C ALA A 116 -10.37 13.71 -8.29
N HIS A 117 -10.25 13.04 -7.14
CA HIS A 117 -9.00 12.48 -6.62
C HIS A 117 -8.97 10.96 -6.72
N SER A 118 -7.77 10.41 -6.85
CA SER A 118 -7.57 8.97 -6.69
C SER A 118 -7.70 8.56 -5.22
N ALA A 119 -7.95 7.26 -4.99
CA ALA A 119 -7.97 6.71 -3.64
C ALA A 119 -6.63 6.95 -2.89
N VAL A 120 -5.51 6.92 -3.59
CA VAL A 120 -4.18 7.26 -3.05
C VAL A 120 -4.12 8.73 -2.64
N GLN A 121 -4.58 9.64 -3.50
CA GLN A 121 -4.60 11.08 -3.20
C GLN A 121 -5.53 11.39 -2.02
N GLU A 122 -6.69 10.75 -1.93
CA GLU A 122 -7.61 10.93 -0.81
C GLU A 122 -7.00 10.48 0.51
N VAL A 123 -6.34 9.33 0.55
CA VAL A 123 -5.64 8.84 1.74
C VAL A 123 -4.54 9.82 2.15
N SER A 124 -3.71 10.27 1.20
CA SER A 124 -2.63 11.22 1.48
C SER A 124 -3.16 12.54 2.03
N ASN A 125 -4.21 13.09 1.41
CA ASN A 125 -4.83 14.35 1.83
C ASN A 125 -5.53 14.23 3.20
N THR A 126 -6.23 13.11 3.43
CA THR A 126 -7.00 12.90 4.67
C THR A 126 -6.09 12.75 5.89
N TYR A 127 -4.98 12.03 5.74
CA TYR A 127 -4.11 11.71 6.87
C TYR A 127 -2.84 12.54 6.95
N GLY A 128 -2.54 13.34 5.93
CA GLY A 128 -1.34 14.19 5.87
C GLY A 128 -0.05 13.38 5.81
N MET A 129 -0.09 12.14 5.28
CA MET A 129 1.06 11.25 5.20
C MET A 129 1.30 10.80 3.75
N PRO A 130 2.57 10.57 3.35
CA PRO A 130 2.88 10.13 2.01
C PRO A 130 2.36 8.71 1.75
N VAL A 131 1.83 8.52 0.55
CA VAL A 131 1.54 7.19 -0.02
C VAL A 131 2.55 6.95 -1.15
N VAL A 132 3.31 5.89 -1.05
CA VAL A 132 4.36 5.54 -2.01
C VAL A 132 4.05 4.20 -2.63
N SER A 133 4.08 4.12 -3.96
CA SER A 133 3.87 2.87 -4.71
C SER A 133 5.17 2.39 -5.35
N ILE A 134 5.32 1.06 -5.52
CA ILE A 134 6.43 0.48 -6.29
C ILE A 134 6.28 0.83 -7.76
N GLY A 135 5.08 0.71 -8.30
CA GLY A 135 4.71 1.08 -9.65
C GLY A 135 3.33 1.71 -9.68
N ASN A 136 2.97 2.29 -10.81
CA ASN A 136 1.66 2.86 -11.03
C ASN A 136 1.11 2.49 -12.42
N LEU A 137 -0.13 2.86 -12.68
CA LEU A 137 -0.79 2.54 -13.96
C LEU A 137 -0.07 3.19 -15.16
N SER A 138 0.59 4.34 -14.98
CA SER A 138 1.37 4.98 -16.05
C SER A 138 2.64 4.19 -16.37
N ASP A 139 3.34 3.69 -15.36
CA ASP A 139 4.51 2.81 -15.53
C ASP A 139 4.12 1.53 -16.28
N LEU A 140 2.95 0.95 -15.95
CA LEU A 140 2.43 -0.22 -16.65
C LEU A 140 2.10 0.10 -18.11
N PHE A 141 1.46 1.23 -18.37
CA PHE A 141 1.12 1.65 -19.73
C PHE A 141 2.38 1.92 -20.58
N GLU A 142 3.41 2.52 -19.98
CA GLU A 142 4.70 2.73 -20.65
C GLU A 142 5.36 1.39 -20.98
N TYR A 143 5.38 0.45 -20.02
CA TYR A 143 5.91 -0.89 -20.25
C TYR A 143 5.22 -1.60 -21.41
N LEU A 144 3.88 -1.57 -21.44
CA LEU A 144 3.09 -2.17 -22.52
C LEU A 144 3.31 -1.46 -23.86
N SER A 145 3.57 -0.15 -23.86
CA SER A 145 3.82 0.63 -25.06
C SER A 145 5.19 0.35 -25.67
N ASN A 146 6.16 -0.02 -24.86
CA ASN A 146 7.51 -0.38 -25.28
C ASN A 146 7.66 -1.89 -25.59
N ALA A 147 6.63 -2.69 -25.33
CA ALA A 147 6.62 -4.10 -25.71
C ALA A 147 6.56 -4.23 -27.23
N GLY A 148 7.32 -5.19 -27.80
CA GLY A 148 7.29 -5.45 -29.24
C GLY A 148 5.86 -5.76 -29.72
N ALA A 149 5.50 -5.32 -30.92
CA ALA A 149 4.14 -5.41 -31.46
C ALA A 149 3.58 -6.86 -31.45
N ASP A 150 4.43 -7.85 -31.63
CA ASP A 150 4.06 -9.27 -31.63
C ASP A 150 4.13 -9.93 -30.22
N SER A 151 4.42 -9.15 -29.17
CA SER A 151 4.50 -9.68 -27.82
C SER A 151 3.12 -9.97 -27.26
N GLU A 152 3.04 -10.95 -26.36
CA GLU A 152 1.79 -11.25 -25.66
C GLU A 152 1.27 -10.08 -24.85
N GLN A 153 2.17 -9.25 -24.35
CA GLN A 153 1.88 -8.06 -23.56
C GLN A 153 1.22 -6.96 -24.37
N ALA A 154 1.56 -6.80 -25.65
CA ALA A 154 1.03 -5.75 -26.53
C ALA A 154 -0.50 -5.78 -26.65
N LYS A 155 -1.12 -6.97 -26.57
CA LYS A 155 -2.60 -7.13 -26.65
C LYS A 155 -3.34 -6.42 -25.51
N TYR A 156 -2.70 -6.16 -24.40
CA TYR A 156 -3.34 -5.52 -23.23
C TYR A 156 -3.27 -3.99 -23.28
N LYS A 157 -2.47 -3.40 -24.18
CA LYS A 157 -2.25 -1.95 -24.26
C LYS A 157 -3.55 -1.17 -24.44
N GLU A 158 -4.39 -1.58 -25.39
CA GLU A 158 -5.66 -0.90 -25.68
C GLU A 158 -6.63 -1.01 -24.49
N ALA A 159 -6.71 -2.18 -23.85
CA ALA A 159 -7.55 -2.38 -22.68
C ALA A 159 -7.12 -1.52 -21.50
N VAL A 160 -5.81 -1.40 -21.25
CA VAL A 160 -5.25 -0.54 -20.19
C VAL A 160 -5.47 0.93 -20.52
N ALA A 161 -5.33 1.35 -21.79
CA ALA A 161 -5.63 2.71 -22.23
C ALA A 161 -7.10 3.07 -22.01
N ALA A 162 -8.02 2.19 -22.41
CA ALA A 162 -9.46 2.39 -22.21
C ALA A 162 -9.84 2.45 -20.74
N TYR A 163 -9.25 1.60 -19.90
CA TYR A 163 -9.43 1.59 -18.46
C TYR A 163 -8.97 2.91 -17.83
N ARG A 164 -7.76 3.37 -18.18
CA ARG A 164 -7.20 4.65 -17.73
C ARG A 164 -8.07 5.84 -18.14
N ALA A 165 -8.58 5.85 -19.38
CA ALA A 165 -9.46 6.92 -19.86
C ALA A 165 -10.78 6.99 -19.09
N ARG A 166 -11.31 5.84 -18.65
CA ARG A 166 -12.58 5.76 -17.93
C ARG A 166 -12.46 6.07 -16.44
N TYR A 167 -11.47 5.49 -15.78
CA TYR A 167 -11.37 5.48 -14.32
C TYR A 167 -10.19 6.29 -13.77
N GLY A 168 -9.21 6.62 -14.60
CA GLY A 168 -7.98 7.25 -14.15
C GLY A 168 -8.16 8.70 -13.73
N VAL A 169 -7.30 9.16 -12.82
CA VAL A 169 -7.04 10.58 -12.60
C VAL A 169 -6.10 11.10 -13.68
N ALA A 170 -6.25 12.37 -14.02
CA ALA A 170 -5.40 13.05 -15.02
C ALA A 170 -3.98 13.29 -14.46
#